data_06d4cae8945e2629dcd16db1f3aa224f
#
_entry.id   06d4cae8945e2629dcd16db1f3aa224f
#
_cell.length_a   1.000
_cell.length_b   1.000
_cell.length_c   1.000
_cell.angle_alpha   90.00
_cell.angle_beta   90.00
_cell.angle_gamma   90.00
#
_symmetry.space_group_name_H-M   'P 1'
#
loop_
_entity.id
_entity.type
_entity.pdbx_description
1 polymer ?
#
loop_
_entity_poly.entity_id
_entity_poly.type
_entity_poly.pdbx_seq_one_letter_code
_entity_poly.pdbx_strand_id
1 'polypeptide(L)'
;MNKYTLLFIPVLFAGQAMAQDKKPDPAKDPKTTEVWEPVPKIVTPGKLPQDAPSDATILFNGRNLDAWHSVKDPSKPAAWTIDDGFFTVKKGTGNIETNKKFTDYQLHMEWKIPENISGEGQARGNSGVFLASTGGGDDGYEIQIMDAYNNKTYVNGQTGSVYKQAIPLANANKKPGEWQYYDIIWNAPRFNEDGTVQKPASVTVFLNGVLLQNGFVLKGETRYIGAPEYKKHGPASIKLQDHGDPSPAIS
;
A
#
# COMPACT_ATOMS: atom_id res chain seq x y z
N MET A 1 -100.17 -2.67 42.56
CA MET A 1 -99.25 -1.96 41.66
C MET A 1 -97.84 -2.47 41.88
N ASN A 2 -97.47 -3.52 41.12
CA ASN A 2 -96.11 -4.12 41.24
C ASN A 2 -95.31 -3.73 40.02
N LYS A 3 -94.22 -2.96 40.21
CA LYS A 3 -93.30 -2.62 39.15
C LYS A 3 -92.21 -3.69 39.11
N TYR A 4 -92.18 -4.41 37.97
CA TYR A 4 -91.03 -5.31 37.71
C TYR A 4 -89.97 -4.54 36.97
N THR A 5 -88.77 -4.41 37.58
CA THR A 5 -87.57 -3.85 36.96
C THR A 5 -86.78 -5.00 36.30
N LEU A 6 -86.74 -4.99 34.95
CA LEU A 6 -85.87 -5.92 34.18
C LEU A 6 -84.40 -5.40 34.24
N LEU A 7 -83.51 -6.23 34.76
CA LEU A 7 -82.05 -5.98 34.73
C LEU A 7 -81.50 -6.64 33.47
N PHE A 8 -80.99 -5.83 32.52
CA PHE A 8 -80.26 -6.32 31.37
C PHE A 8 -78.77 -6.44 31.77
N ILE A 9 -78.22 -7.65 31.74
CA ILE A 9 -76.74 -7.92 31.88
C ILE A 9 -76.15 -8.02 30.48
N PRO A 10 -75.24 -7.13 30.09
CA PRO A 10 -74.54 -7.28 28.83
C PRO A 10 -73.47 -8.33 28.97
N VAL A 11 -73.55 -9.40 28.21
CA VAL A 11 -72.51 -10.44 28.05
C VAL A 11 -71.41 -9.84 27.17
N LEU A 12 -70.27 -9.45 27.78
CA LEU A 12 -69.07 -9.10 27.07
C LEU A 12 -68.44 -10.36 26.49
N PHE A 13 -68.51 -10.53 25.17
CA PHE A 13 -67.67 -11.46 24.46
C PHE A 13 -66.24 -10.89 24.41
N ALA A 14 -65.34 -11.35 25.26
CA ALA A 14 -63.90 -11.14 25.14
C ALA A 14 -63.43 -12.00 23.96
N GLY A 15 -63.33 -11.36 22.79
CA GLY A 15 -62.62 -11.95 21.65
C GLY A 15 -61.13 -12.03 22.00
N GLN A 16 -60.64 -13.22 22.24
CA GLN A 16 -59.22 -13.48 22.27
C GLN A 16 -58.65 -13.23 20.86
N ALA A 17 -58.04 -12.13 20.64
CA ALA A 17 -57.21 -11.89 19.46
C ALA A 17 -55.99 -12.83 19.58
N MET A 18 -56.07 -13.95 18.87
CA MET A 18 -54.87 -14.78 18.64
C MET A 18 -53.89 -13.93 17.90
N ALA A 19 -52.83 -13.49 18.56
CA ALA A 19 -51.66 -12.93 17.92
C ALA A 19 -51.11 -14.02 16.97
N GLN A 20 -51.39 -13.89 15.69
CA GLN A 20 -50.68 -14.69 14.70
C GLN A 20 -49.21 -14.29 14.79
N ASP A 21 -48.39 -15.20 15.34
CA ASP A 21 -46.94 -15.12 15.20
C ASP A 21 -46.61 -15.01 13.71
N LYS A 22 -46.41 -13.79 13.25
CA LYS A 22 -45.90 -13.56 11.91
C LYS A 22 -44.50 -14.21 11.87
N LYS A 23 -44.38 -15.32 11.11
CA LYS A 23 -43.10 -15.89 10.79
C LYS A 23 -42.21 -14.74 10.30
N PRO A 24 -40.98 -14.61 10.82
CA PRO A 24 -40.06 -13.55 10.38
C PRO A 24 -39.93 -13.63 8.86
N ASP A 25 -40.06 -12.49 8.19
CA ASP A 25 -39.80 -12.38 6.77
C ASP A 25 -38.32 -12.73 6.52
N PRO A 26 -38.00 -13.82 5.79
CA PRO A 26 -36.59 -14.21 5.57
C PRO A 26 -35.75 -13.10 4.99
N ALA A 27 -36.34 -12.20 4.20
CA ALA A 27 -35.65 -11.02 3.64
C ALA A 27 -35.30 -9.95 4.69
N LYS A 28 -35.86 -10.05 5.93
CA LYS A 28 -35.62 -9.15 7.06
C LYS A 28 -34.89 -9.81 8.21
N ASP A 29 -34.53 -11.07 8.06
CA ASP A 29 -33.72 -11.78 9.06
C ASP A 29 -32.24 -11.45 8.84
N PRO A 30 -31.55 -10.76 9.78
CA PRO A 30 -30.15 -10.40 9.65
C PRO A 30 -29.25 -11.64 9.45
N LYS A 31 -29.63 -12.79 9.93
CA LYS A 31 -28.87 -14.05 9.77
C LYS A 31 -28.70 -14.48 8.31
N THR A 32 -29.55 -14.03 7.40
CA THR A 32 -29.45 -14.39 5.98
C THR A 32 -28.22 -13.78 5.28
N THR A 33 -27.60 -12.75 5.88
CA THR A 33 -26.40 -12.07 5.36
C THR A 33 -25.19 -12.26 6.25
N GLU A 34 -25.31 -13.02 7.35
CA GLU A 34 -24.18 -13.35 8.21
C GLU A 34 -23.26 -14.36 7.52
N VAL A 35 -21.97 -14.06 7.51
CA VAL A 35 -20.91 -14.93 6.99
C VAL A 35 -19.94 -15.27 8.14
N TRP A 36 -19.85 -16.53 8.50
CA TRP A 36 -19.06 -16.98 9.65
C TRP A 36 -17.69 -17.51 9.27
N GLU A 37 -17.46 -17.84 8.01
CA GLU A 37 -16.21 -18.39 7.49
C GLU A 37 -15.78 -17.65 6.20
N PRO A 38 -14.49 -17.48 5.96
CA PRO A 38 -13.37 -17.88 6.84
C PRO A 38 -13.20 -16.93 8.03
N VAL A 39 -12.86 -17.48 9.21
CA VAL A 39 -12.54 -16.65 10.39
C VAL A 39 -11.23 -15.89 10.13
N PRO A 40 -11.16 -14.56 10.33
CA PRO A 40 -9.96 -13.79 10.16
C PRO A 40 -8.79 -14.29 11.02
N LYS A 41 -7.59 -14.33 10.42
CA LYS A 41 -6.37 -14.72 11.15
C LYS A 41 -6.10 -13.73 12.28
N ILE A 42 -5.74 -14.22 13.45
CA ILE A 42 -5.30 -13.39 14.57
C ILE A 42 -3.86 -12.92 14.30
N VAL A 43 -3.66 -11.61 14.27
CA VAL A 43 -2.37 -10.94 14.11
C VAL A 43 -2.16 -10.04 15.33
N THR A 44 -1.01 -10.17 15.98
CA THR A 44 -0.63 -9.25 17.06
C THR A 44 -0.05 -7.99 16.44
N PRO A 45 -0.64 -6.81 16.68
CA PRO A 45 -0.10 -5.55 16.18
C PRO A 45 1.22 -5.22 16.86
N GLY A 46 2.03 -4.35 16.24
CA GLY A 46 3.20 -3.76 16.86
C GLY A 46 2.83 -2.94 18.11
N LYS A 47 3.78 -2.72 19.00
CA LYS A 47 3.58 -1.90 20.20
C LYS A 47 3.48 -0.41 19.87
N LEU A 48 4.22 0.03 18.87
CA LEU A 48 4.22 1.38 18.32
C LEU A 48 3.74 1.32 16.86
N PRO A 49 3.24 2.41 16.29
CA PRO A 49 2.75 2.42 14.91
C PRO A 49 3.76 1.96 13.85
N GLN A 50 5.06 2.16 14.11
CA GLN A 50 6.16 1.77 13.24
C GLN A 50 6.65 0.33 13.48
N ASP A 51 6.23 -0.33 14.55
CA ASP A 51 6.65 -1.70 14.83
C ASP A 51 5.96 -2.69 13.90
N ALA A 52 6.70 -3.69 13.48
CA ALA A 52 6.16 -4.74 12.61
C ALA A 52 5.12 -5.61 13.33
N PRO A 53 3.95 -5.89 12.72
CA PRO A 53 2.99 -6.85 13.23
C PRO A 53 3.56 -8.29 13.17
N SER A 54 2.96 -9.21 13.92
CA SER A 54 3.47 -10.59 14.10
C SER A 54 3.57 -11.42 12.81
N ASP A 55 2.88 -11.03 11.75
CA ASP A 55 2.90 -11.71 10.44
C ASP A 55 3.70 -10.97 9.36
N ALA A 56 4.41 -9.90 9.72
CA ALA A 56 5.26 -9.17 8.80
C ALA A 56 6.46 -10.01 8.32
N THR A 57 6.81 -9.87 7.06
CA THR A 57 8.10 -10.29 6.53
C THR A 57 9.09 -9.15 6.70
N ILE A 58 10.08 -9.34 7.56
CA ILE A 58 11.12 -8.32 7.79
C ILE A 58 12.12 -8.36 6.64
N LEU A 59 12.20 -7.26 5.88
CA LEU A 59 13.12 -7.10 4.75
C LEU A 59 14.45 -6.48 5.16
N PHE A 60 14.48 -5.75 6.28
CA PHE A 60 15.69 -5.22 6.89
C PHE A 60 15.53 -5.18 8.42
N ASN A 61 16.53 -5.68 9.12
CA ASN A 61 16.51 -5.86 10.58
C ASN A 61 17.51 -4.94 11.30
N GLY A 62 18.02 -3.92 10.61
CA GLY A 62 19.05 -3.01 11.13
C GLY A 62 20.48 -3.57 11.08
N ARG A 63 20.72 -4.80 10.57
CA ARG A 63 22.02 -5.48 10.70
C ARG A 63 22.63 -5.94 9.38
N ASN A 64 21.82 -6.43 8.45
CA ASN A 64 22.30 -6.98 7.18
C ASN A 64 21.28 -6.81 6.06
N LEU A 65 21.73 -6.98 4.83
CA LEU A 65 20.91 -6.96 3.61
C LEU A 65 20.68 -8.37 3.05
N ASP A 66 20.63 -9.40 3.89
CA ASP A 66 20.50 -10.81 3.46
C ASP A 66 19.19 -11.09 2.70
N ALA A 67 18.16 -10.25 2.91
CA ALA A 67 16.91 -10.33 2.16
C ALA A 67 16.99 -9.69 0.76
N TRP A 68 18.14 -9.11 0.38
CA TRP A 68 18.34 -8.32 -0.83
C TRP A 68 19.50 -8.82 -1.66
N HIS A 69 19.41 -8.66 -2.98
CA HIS A 69 20.51 -8.91 -3.91
C HIS A 69 20.63 -7.76 -4.92
N SER A 70 21.74 -7.75 -5.65
CA SER A 70 21.99 -6.78 -6.72
C SER A 70 21.11 -7.07 -7.94
N VAL A 71 20.39 -6.07 -8.44
CA VAL A 71 19.64 -6.16 -9.71
C VAL A 71 20.58 -6.38 -10.89
N LYS A 72 21.78 -5.78 -10.85
CA LYS A 72 22.79 -5.88 -11.91
C LYS A 72 23.37 -7.30 -12.04
N ASP A 73 23.52 -7.99 -10.92
CA ASP A 73 24.02 -9.37 -10.87
C ASP A 73 23.31 -10.11 -9.72
N PRO A 74 22.19 -10.81 -10.00
CA PRO A 74 21.39 -11.49 -8.98
C PRO A 74 22.15 -12.58 -8.19
N SER A 75 23.32 -13.00 -8.63
CA SER A 75 24.17 -13.93 -7.88
C SER A 75 24.96 -13.25 -6.75
N LYS A 76 24.98 -11.91 -6.72
CA LYS A 76 25.69 -11.11 -5.73
C LYS A 76 24.76 -10.50 -4.70
N PRO A 77 25.18 -10.41 -3.43
CA PRO A 77 24.44 -9.71 -2.40
C PRO A 77 24.31 -8.22 -2.74
N ALA A 78 23.31 -7.57 -2.15
CA ALA A 78 23.20 -6.12 -2.17
C ALA A 78 24.45 -5.48 -1.56
N ALA A 79 24.99 -4.45 -2.20
CA ALA A 79 26.26 -3.83 -1.83
C ALA A 79 26.11 -2.45 -1.17
N TRP A 80 24.88 -2.04 -0.80
CA TRP A 80 24.60 -0.77 -0.13
C TRP A 80 25.22 -0.75 1.27
N THR A 81 25.55 0.43 1.77
CA THR A 81 26.26 0.59 3.05
C THR A 81 25.27 0.48 4.21
N ILE A 82 25.62 -0.27 5.25
CA ILE A 82 24.87 -0.36 6.50
C ILE A 82 25.67 0.40 7.56
N ASP A 83 25.01 1.30 8.29
CA ASP A 83 25.59 2.04 9.41
C ASP A 83 24.47 2.43 10.38
N ASP A 84 24.73 2.35 11.67
CA ASP A 84 23.84 2.77 12.77
C ASP A 84 22.37 2.28 12.63
N GLY A 85 22.18 1.02 12.19
CA GLY A 85 20.85 0.40 12.14
C GLY A 85 20.00 0.74 10.91
N PHE A 86 20.55 1.45 9.93
CA PHE A 86 19.92 1.70 8.63
C PHE A 86 20.90 1.42 7.49
N PHE A 87 20.42 1.39 6.27
CA PHE A 87 21.28 1.29 5.09
C PHE A 87 21.14 2.52 4.20
N THR A 88 22.23 2.82 3.51
CA THR A 88 22.35 3.98 2.63
C THR A 88 22.70 3.51 1.22
N VAL A 89 22.10 4.13 0.21
CA VAL A 89 22.44 3.90 -1.19
C VAL A 89 23.94 4.07 -1.40
N LYS A 90 24.63 3.02 -1.84
CA LYS A 90 26.01 3.11 -2.29
C LYS A 90 26.03 3.39 -3.78
N LYS A 91 26.18 4.67 -4.12
CA LYS A 91 26.11 5.15 -5.49
C LYS A 91 27.03 4.40 -6.44
N GLY A 92 26.52 4.09 -7.63
CA GLY A 92 27.22 3.37 -8.67
C GLY A 92 27.25 1.85 -8.49
N THR A 93 26.72 1.30 -7.39
CA THR A 93 26.58 -0.15 -7.23
C THR A 93 25.33 -0.71 -7.88
N GLY A 94 24.38 0.17 -8.22
CA GLY A 94 23.11 -0.15 -8.87
C GLY A 94 22.00 -0.51 -7.88
N ASN A 95 20.84 -0.73 -8.44
CA ASN A 95 19.62 -1.08 -7.71
C ASN A 95 19.75 -2.39 -6.94
N ILE A 96 18.99 -2.51 -5.86
CA ILE A 96 18.85 -3.75 -5.09
C ILE A 96 17.39 -4.21 -5.12
N GLU A 97 17.15 -5.52 -5.07
CA GLU A 97 15.80 -6.07 -4.99
C GLU A 97 15.71 -7.23 -4.02
N THR A 98 14.48 -7.51 -3.54
CA THR A 98 14.25 -8.56 -2.56
C THR A 98 14.45 -9.96 -3.15
N ASN A 99 15.04 -10.88 -2.37
CA ASN A 99 15.13 -12.29 -2.73
C ASN A 99 13.73 -12.94 -2.80
N LYS A 100 12.85 -12.57 -1.87
CA LYS A 100 11.46 -13.00 -1.85
C LYS A 100 10.63 -12.19 -2.83
N LYS A 101 9.76 -12.88 -3.57
CA LYS A 101 8.80 -12.28 -4.50
C LYS A 101 7.43 -12.18 -3.86
N PHE A 102 6.70 -11.12 -4.20
CA PHE A 102 5.40 -10.78 -3.65
C PHE A 102 4.38 -10.53 -4.75
N THR A 103 3.11 -10.66 -4.41
CA THR A 103 2.00 -10.31 -5.30
C THR A 103 1.24 -9.11 -4.74
N ASP A 104 0.29 -9.33 -3.85
CA ASP A 104 -0.41 -8.27 -3.13
C ASP A 104 0.16 -8.15 -1.73
N TYR A 105 0.38 -6.92 -1.26
CA TYR A 105 0.96 -6.70 0.07
C TYR A 105 0.73 -5.28 0.57
N GLN A 106 0.93 -5.11 1.85
CA GLN A 106 1.16 -3.82 2.48
C GLN A 106 2.66 -3.71 2.75
N LEU A 107 3.27 -2.56 2.41
CA LEU A 107 4.67 -2.22 2.67
C LEU A 107 4.73 -1.04 3.62
N HIS A 108 5.48 -1.20 4.71
CA HIS A 108 5.99 -0.08 5.50
C HIS A 108 7.49 0.07 5.24
N MET A 109 7.94 1.29 4.94
CA MET A 109 9.36 1.60 4.78
C MET A 109 9.66 3.01 5.27
N GLU A 110 10.81 3.14 5.93
CA GLU A 110 11.33 4.43 6.38
C GLU A 110 12.51 4.85 5.48
N TRP A 111 12.63 6.14 5.26
CA TRP A 111 13.73 6.70 4.47
C TRP A 111 14.06 8.12 4.91
N LYS A 112 15.28 8.57 4.59
CA LYS A 112 15.76 9.89 5.02
C LYS A 112 16.59 10.54 3.92
N ILE A 113 16.24 11.77 3.59
CA ILE A 113 17.10 12.67 2.80
C ILE A 113 18.22 13.15 3.73
N PRO A 114 19.49 13.09 3.34
CA PRO A 114 20.58 13.56 4.19
C PRO A 114 20.50 15.08 4.40
N GLU A 115 20.91 15.54 5.56
CA GLU A 115 20.85 16.97 5.93
C GLU A 115 21.64 17.89 4.98
N ASN A 116 22.78 17.36 4.47
CA ASN A 116 23.65 18.06 3.53
C ASN A 116 23.23 17.92 2.06
N ILE A 117 21.93 17.62 1.81
CA ILE A 117 21.43 17.43 0.44
C ILE A 117 21.72 18.65 -0.45
N SER A 118 22.06 18.40 -1.69
CA SER A 118 22.32 19.41 -2.70
C SER A 118 21.67 19.04 -4.03
N GLY A 119 21.65 19.96 -4.98
CA GLY A 119 21.00 19.80 -6.28
C GLY A 119 19.63 20.46 -6.34
N GLU A 120 18.96 20.32 -7.48
CA GLU A 120 17.65 20.89 -7.78
C GLU A 120 16.80 19.90 -8.59
N GLY A 121 15.49 20.05 -8.50
CA GLY A 121 14.53 19.24 -9.25
C GLY A 121 14.76 17.74 -9.04
N GLN A 122 14.81 16.99 -10.13
CA GLN A 122 15.03 15.53 -10.12
C GLN A 122 16.47 15.13 -9.76
N ALA A 123 17.42 16.05 -9.75
CA ALA A 123 18.80 15.77 -9.35
C ALA A 123 19.06 16.02 -7.85
N ARG A 124 18.00 16.01 -7.01
CA ARG A 124 18.08 16.25 -5.58
C ARG A 124 17.45 15.13 -4.79
N GLY A 125 18.30 14.22 -4.28
CA GLY A 125 17.89 13.10 -3.44
C GLY A 125 16.94 12.13 -4.15
N ASN A 126 17.22 11.82 -5.41
CA ASN A 126 16.39 10.97 -6.24
C ASN A 126 16.65 9.48 -5.96
N SER A 127 15.57 8.74 -5.87
CA SER A 127 15.49 7.29 -5.74
C SER A 127 14.07 6.85 -6.10
N GLY A 128 13.75 5.58 -5.91
CA GLY A 128 12.42 5.04 -6.12
C GLY A 128 12.23 3.70 -5.42
N VAL A 129 11.00 3.42 -5.02
CA VAL A 129 10.59 2.08 -4.64
C VAL A 129 9.72 1.50 -5.75
N PHE A 130 10.17 0.38 -6.34
CA PHE A 130 9.42 -0.35 -7.35
C PHE A 130 8.65 -1.48 -6.68
N LEU A 131 7.33 -1.41 -6.74
CA LEU A 131 6.42 -2.35 -6.07
C LEU A 131 6.43 -3.73 -6.71
N ALA A 132 6.80 -3.83 -7.99
CA ALA A 132 7.11 -5.06 -8.68
C ALA A 132 8.22 -4.80 -9.67
N SER A 133 9.38 -5.42 -9.45
CA SER A 133 10.51 -5.42 -10.38
C SER A 133 10.21 -6.38 -11.52
N THR A 134 10.21 -5.89 -12.76
CA THR A 134 9.87 -6.69 -13.95
C THR A 134 11.06 -6.92 -14.87
N GLY A 135 12.23 -6.37 -14.53
CA GLY A 135 13.45 -6.50 -15.30
C GLY A 135 14.63 -5.74 -14.70
N GLY A 136 15.72 -5.66 -15.44
CA GLY A 136 16.90 -4.88 -15.07
C GLY A 136 16.65 -3.38 -15.10
N GLY A 137 17.57 -2.60 -14.55
CA GLY A 137 17.45 -1.13 -14.49
C GLY A 137 16.21 -0.68 -13.73
N ASP A 138 15.43 0.20 -14.33
CA ASP A 138 14.25 0.84 -13.74
C ASP A 138 12.93 0.28 -14.31
N ASP A 139 12.91 -0.98 -14.76
CA ASP A 139 11.68 -1.65 -15.18
C ASP A 139 10.82 -2.03 -13.97
N GLY A 140 9.53 -1.71 -14.00
CA GLY A 140 8.55 -2.02 -12.94
C GLY A 140 7.59 -0.88 -12.63
N TYR A 141 7.05 -0.88 -11.40
CA TYR A 141 6.00 0.04 -10.96
C TYR A 141 6.52 0.90 -9.81
N GLU A 142 6.95 2.11 -10.15
CA GLU A 142 7.68 3.00 -9.25
C GLU A 142 6.75 3.95 -8.49
N ILE A 143 6.96 4.04 -7.18
CA ILE A 143 6.58 5.18 -6.35
C ILE A 143 7.84 5.99 -6.10
N GLN A 144 7.78 7.25 -6.51
CA GLN A 144 8.91 8.15 -6.46
C GLN A 144 9.35 8.47 -5.04
N ILE A 145 10.67 8.45 -4.82
CA ILE A 145 11.35 8.96 -3.65
C ILE A 145 12.30 10.06 -4.10
N MET A 146 12.19 11.24 -3.50
CA MET A 146 13.13 12.34 -3.71
C MET A 146 12.98 13.40 -2.61
N ASP A 147 13.87 14.38 -2.59
CA ASP A 147 13.65 15.57 -1.77
C ASP A 147 12.69 16.53 -2.49
N ALA A 148 11.43 16.55 -2.06
CA ALA A 148 10.43 17.52 -2.52
C ALA A 148 10.17 18.65 -1.50
N TYR A 149 10.96 18.75 -0.41
CA TYR A 149 10.87 19.85 0.53
C TYR A 149 11.50 21.12 -0.06
N ASN A 150 10.67 22.13 -0.35
CA ASN A 150 11.10 23.38 -1.00
C ASN A 150 11.91 23.14 -2.30
N ASN A 151 11.58 22.09 -3.04
CA ASN A 151 12.25 21.72 -4.28
C ASN A 151 11.23 21.63 -5.43
N LYS A 152 11.39 22.46 -6.44
CA LYS A 152 10.50 22.50 -7.60
C LYS A 152 10.89 21.43 -8.62
N THR A 153 9.93 20.60 -9.02
CA THR A 153 10.08 19.65 -10.13
C THR A 153 8.75 19.45 -10.84
N TYR A 154 8.71 18.65 -11.90
CA TYR A 154 7.44 18.25 -12.50
C TYR A 154 6.63 17.40 -11.52
N VAL A 155 5.36 17.77 -11.33
CA VAL A 155 4.54 17.29 -10.21
C VAL A 155 4.21 15.81 -10.25
N ASN A 156 4.17 15.19 -11.43
CA ASN A 156 3.98 13.74 -11.58
C ASN A 156 5.29 12.92 -11.48
N GLY A 157 6.38 13.56 -11.03
CA GLY A 157 7.66 12.94 -10.71
C GLY A 157 8.20 13.38 -9.35
N GLN A 158 7.38 14.02 -8.50
CA GLN A 158 7.77 14.34 -7.13
C GLN A 158 7.46 13.16 -6.19
N THR A 159 7.92 13.24 -4.95
CA THR A 159 7.73 12.23 -3.91
C THR A 159 6.28 11.77 -3.82
N GLY A 160 6.06 10.45 -3.84
CA GLY A 160 4.73 9.83 -3.75
C GLY A 160 3.94 9.81 -5.05
N SER A 161 4.49 10.31 -6.17
CA SER A 161 3.88 10.09 -7.48
C SER A 161 3.95 8.61 -7.86
N VAL A 162 2.92 8.08 -8.53
CA VAL A 162 3.11 6.94 -9.42
C VAL A 162 3.83 7.51 -10.63
N TYR A 163 5.13 7.26 -10.74
CA TYR A 163 6.05 8.00 -11.59
C TYR A 163 5.50 8.20 -13.00
N LYS A 164 5.33 9.48 -13.37
CA LYS A 164 4.75 9.97 -14.64
C LYS A 164 3.33 9.49 -14.98
N GLN A 165 2.64 8.81 -14.05
CA GLN A 165 1.24 8.42 -14.25
C GLN A 165 0.26 9.18 -13.36
N ALA A 166 0.63 9.48 -12.11
CA ALA A 166 -0.24 10.19 -11.16
C ALA A 166 0.52 11.20 -10.32
N ILE A 167 -0.11 12.36 -10.15
CA ILE A 167 0.35 13.42 -9.23
C ILE A 167 -0.05 13.02 -7.82
N PRO A 168 0.80 13.18 -6.79
CA PRO A 168 0.40 12.99 -5.41
C PRO A 168 -0.62 14.05 -4.97
N LEU A 169 -1.58 13.66 -4.13
CA LEU A 169 -2.65 14.55 -3.63
C LEU A 169 -2.11 15.68 -2.74
N ALA A 170 -0.95 15.49 -2.14
CA ALA A 170 -0.31 16.48 -1.27
C ALA A 170 1.22 16.33 -1.31
N ASN A 171 1.95 17.35 -0.91
CA ASN A 171 3.38 17.28 -0.59
C ASN A 171 3.54 17.22 0.93
N ALA A 172 3.79 16.02 1.46
CA ALA A 172 3.94 15.76 2.90
C ALA A 172 5.41 15.51 3.30
N ASN A 173 6.37 15.99 2.50
CA ASN A 173 7.78 15.81 2.79
C ASN A 173 8.21 16.57 4.05
N LYS A 174 9.00 15.91 4.88
CA LYS A 174 9.73 16.52 5.96
C LYS A 174 11.01 17.16 5.43
N LYS A 175 11.67 17.96 6.30
CA LYS A 175 12.96 18.60 5.97
C LYS A 175 14.05 17.53 5.78
N PRO A 176 15.07 17.80 4.94
CA PRO A 176 16.29 17.00 4.94
C PRO A 176 16.85 16.80 6.36
N GLY A 177 17.33 15.60 6.65
CA GLY A 177 17.76 15.17 7.99
C GLY A 177 16.70 14.46 8.81
N GLU A 178 15.41 14.60 8.48
CA GLU A 178 14.31 13.95 9.20
C GLU A 178 13.91 12.62 8.54
N TRP A 179 13.65 11.59 9.35
CA TRP A 179 13.08 10.32 8.88
C TRP A 179 11.66 10.51 8.40
N GLN A 180 11.35 9.90 7.28
CA GLN A 180 10.05 9.86 6.63
C GLN A 180 9.65 8.40 6.42
N TYR A 181 8.36 8.13 6.28
CA TYR A 181 7.90 6.78 6.01
C TYR A 181 6.78 6.74 4.98
N TYR A 182 6.81 5.68 4.20
CA TYR A 182 5.70 5.25 3.35
C TYR A 182 4.94 4.11 4.00
N ASP A 183 3.62 4.18 3.94
CA ASP A 183 2.71 3.04 4.03
C ASP A 183 2.03 2.86 2.67
N ILE A 184 2.28 1.73 2.04
CA ILE A 184 1.83 1.45 0.67
C ILE A 184 0.98 0.19 0.66
N ILE A 185 -0.22 0.26 0.09
CA ILE A 185 -1.06 -0.91 -0.21
C ILE A 185 -0.96 -1.17 -1.70
N TRP A 186 -0.37 -2.30 -2.07
CA TRP A 186 -0.15 -2.71 -3.44
C TRP A 186 -1.02 -3.89 -3.84
N ASN A 187 -1.74 -3.75 -4.94
CA ASN A 187 -2.42 -4.84 -5.63
C ASN A 187 -1.79 -5.03 -6.99
N ALA A 188 -1.11 -6.16 -7.18
CA ALA A 188 -0.44 -6.47 -8.44
C ALA A 188 -1.43 -6.70 -9.58
N PRO A 189 -1.01 -6.49 -10.84
CA PRO A 189 -1.85 -6.82 -11.97
C PRO A 189 -2.10 -8.33 -12.08
N ARG A 190 -3.19 -8.70 -12.72
CA ARG A 190 -3.49 -10.08 -13.12
C ARG A 190 -3.54 -10.15 -14.63
N PHE A 191 -3.06 -11.24 -15.16
CA PHE A 191 -2.97 -11.45 -16.61
C PHE A 191 -3.70 -12.72 -17.02
N ASN A 192 -4.29 -12.71 -18.20
CA ASN A 192 -4.79 -13.88 -18.89
C ASN A 192 -3.63 -14.74 -19.42
N GLU A 193 -3.92 -15.91 -19.88
CA GLU A 193 -2.89 -16.80 -20.45
C GLU A 193 -2.20 -16.19 -21.67
N ASP A 194 -2.92 -15.47 -22.49
CA ASP A 194 -2.44 -14.77 -23.69
C ASP A 194 -1.61 -13.50 -23.37
N GLY A 195 -1.47 -13.13 -22.09
CA GLY A 195 -0.70 -11.95 -21.66
C GLY A 195 -1.50 -10.66 -21.58
N THR A 196 -2.76 -10.66 -21.98
CA THR A 196 -3.65 -9.49 -21.80
C THR A 196 -3.95 -9.26 -20.33
N VAL A 197 -4.21 -8.01 -19.97
CA VAL A 197 -4.52 -7.63 -18.57
C VAL A 197 -5.93 -8.08 -18.21
N GLN A 198 -6.04 -8.96 -17.22
CA GLN A 198 -7.32 -9.35 -16.63
C GLN A 198 -7.77 -8.34 -15.57
N LYS A 199 -6.83 -7.91 -14.71
CA LYS A 199 -7.05 -6.89 -13.67
C LYS A 199 -5.83 -5.98 -13.62
N PRO A 200 -6.00 -4.67 -13.80
CA PRO A 200 -4.88 -3.74 -13.68
C PRO A 200 -4.37 -3.65 -12.25
N ALA A 201 -3.13 -3.21 -12.09
CA ALA A 201 -2.54 -2.91 -10.79
C ALA A 201 -3.22 -1.70 -10.15
N SER A 202 -3.25 -1.66 -8.81
CA SER A 202 -3.68 -0.48 -8.07
C SER A 202 -2.84 -0.23 -6.84
N VAL A 203 -2.74 1.04 -6.44
CA VAL A 203 -1.92 1.44 -5.30
C VAL A 203 -2.59 2.52 -4.46
N THR A 204 -2.45 2.38 -3.13
CA THR A 204 -2.72 3.45 -2.17
C THR A 204 -1.41 3.76 -1.46
N VAL A 205 -1.06 5.04 -1.35
CA VAL A 205 0.21 5.51 -0.77
C VAL A 205 -0.06 6.56 0.29
N PHE A 206 0.51 6.37 1.47
CA PHE A 206 0.61 7.39 2.50
C PHE A 206 2.09 7.76 2.70
N LEU A 207 2.36 9.05 2.87
CA LEU A 207 3.64 9.59 3.30
C LEU A 207 3.44 10.31 4.63
N ASN A 208 4.15 9.88 5.67
CA ASN A 208 4.05 10.47 7.01
C ASN A 208 2.59 10.54 7.53
N GLY A 209 1.76 9.53 7.21
CA GLY A 209 0.35 9.46 7.54
C GLY A 209 -0.59 10.28 6.64
N VAL A 210 -0.06 11.01 5.64
CA VAL A 210 -0.84 11.81 4.69
C VAL A 210 -1.10 11.00 3.42
N LEU A 211 -2.36 10.90 3.00
CA LEU A 211 -2.76 10.19 1.78
C LEU A 211 -2.26 10.89 0.53
N LEU A 212 -1.46 10.20 -0.27
CA LEU A 212 -0.90 10.70 -1.53
C LEU A 212 -1.53 10.07 -2.78
N GLN A 213 -1.86 8.78 -2.71
CA GLN A 213 -2.57 8.05 -3.77
C GLN A 213 -3.69 7.23 -3.14
N ASN A 214 -4.90 7.28 -3.69
CA ASN A 214 -6.07 6.59 -3.18
C ASN A 214 -6.60 5.58 -4.20
N GLY A 215 -6.16 4.33 -4.12
CA GLY A 215 -6.58 3.27 -5.01
C GLY A 215 -6.31 3.59 -6.49
N PHE A 216 -5.22 4.34 -6.79
CA PHE A 216 -4.89 4.70 -8.16
C PHE A 216 -4.68 3.45 -9.01
N VAL A 217 -5.39 3.35 -10.12
CA VAL A 217 -5.27 2.26 -11.09
C VAL A 217 -4.20 2.61 -12.11
N LEU A 218 -3.11 1.83 -12.12
CA LEU A 218 -1.98 2.04 -13.00
C LEU A 218 -2.34 1.67 -14.45
N LYS A 219 -1.68 2.32 -15.40
CA LYS A 219 -1.83 2.06 -16.84
C LYS A 219 -0.78 1.08 -17.38
N GLY A 220 0.12 0.59 -16.54
CA GLY A 220 1.25 -0.27 -16.86
C GLY A 220 2.46 0.08 -16.01
N GLU A 221 3.63 -0.44 -16.39
CA GLU A 221 4.91 -0.08 -15.79
C GLU A 221 5.16 1.43 -15.88
N THR A 222 5.82 1.99 -14.88
CA THR A 222 6.25 3.39 -14.91
C THR A 222 7.46 3.54 -15.84
N ARG A 223 7.51 4.63 -16.59
CA ARG A 223 8.59 4.85 -17.56
C ARG A 223 9.06 6.29 -17.56
N TYR A 224 10.37 6.48 -17.68
CA TYR A 224 10.94 7.82 -17.92
C TYR A 224 10.54 8.35 -19.28
N ILE A 225 10.59 7.53 -20.33
CA ILE A 225 10.23 7.87 -21.71
C ILE A 225 9.22 6.83 -22.23
N GLY A 226 8.20 7.33 -22.92
CA GLY A 226 7.18 6.51 -23.55
C GLY A 226 5.91 6.35 -22.70
N ALA A 227 4.90 5.72 -23.28
CA ALA A 227 3.65 5.42 -22.61
C ALA A 227 3.82 4.24 -21.65
N PRO A 228 3.08 4.22 -20.53
CA PRO A 228 3.04 3.05 -19.66
C PRO A 228 2.43 1.87 -20.40
N GLU A 229 2.97 0.68 -20.18
CA GLU A 229 2.54 -0.56 -20.81
C GLU A 229 2.68 -1.71 -19.83
N TYR A 230 1.73 -2.64 -19.83
CA TYR A 230 1.82 -3.86 -19.04
C TYR A 230 2.62 -4.91 -19.78
N LYS A 231 3.56 -5.55 -19.05
CA LYS A 231 4.21 -6.80 -19.46
C LYS A 231 3.75 -7.89 -18.51
N LYS A 232 3.37 -9.07 -19.03
CA LYS A 232 2.95 -10.21 -18.21
C LYS A 232 4.07 -10.64 -17.27
N HIS A 233 3.74 -10.65 -15.96
CA HIS A 233 4.62 -11.17 -14.91
C HIS A 233 3.81 -11.87 -13.81
N GLY A 234 4.47 -12.66 -12.99
CA GLY A 234 3.91 -13.26 -11.79
C GLY A 234 4.30 -12.45 -10.52
N PRO A 235 4.44 -13.14 -9.37
CA PRO A 235 5.02 -12.54 -8.18
C PRO A 235 6.40 -11.94 -8.50
N ALA A 236 6.67 -10.72 -8.01
CA ALA A 236 7.88 -9.97 -8.33
C ALA A 236 8.56 -9.43 -7.07
N SER A 237 9.85 -9.10 -7.18
CA SER A 237 10.64 -8.51 -6.11
C SER A 237 10.25 -7.05 -5.89
N ILE A 238 10.40 -6.55 -4.68
CA ILE A 238 10.41 -5.11 -4.39
C ILE A 238 11.82 -4.62 -4.69
N LYS A 239 11.97 -3.52 -5.43
CA LYS A 239 13.26 -2.97 -5.83
C LYS A 239 13.44 -1.56 -5.30
N LEU A 240 14.66 -1.23 -4.90
CA LEU A 240 15.08 0.11 -4.49
C LEU A 240 16.13 0.63 -5.46
N GLN A 241 16.03 1.93 -5.80
CA GLN A 241 16.81 2.53 -6.87
C GLN A 241 18.07 3.25 -6.36
N ASP A 242 19.19 2.95 -7.01
CA ASP A 242 20.39 3.81 -7.07
C ASP A 242 20.30 4.67 -8.33
N HIS A 243 19.71 5.87 -8.20
CA HIS A 243 19.44 6.75 -9.34
C HIS A 243 20.70 7.32 -9.99
N GLY A 244 21.82 7.38 -9.24
CA GLY A 244 23.11 7.86 -9.77
C GLY A 244 23.21 9.39 -9.98
N ASP A 245 22.24 10.19 -9.49
CA ASP A 245 22.35 11.65 -9.48
C ASP A 245 23.53 12.11 -8.61
N PRO A 246 24.05 13.36 -8.76
CA PRO A 246 25.23 13.83 -8.04
C PRO A 246 24.96 14.21 -6.58
N SER A 247 23.70 14.26 -6.14
CA SER A 247 23.37 14.64 -4.77
C SER A 247 23.85 13.61 -3.73
N PRO A 248 24.02 13.95 -2.45
CA PRO A 248 24.30 13.00 -1.40
C PRO A 248 23.27 11.85 -1.36
N ALA A 249 23.73 10.64 -1.03
CA ALA A 249 22.91 9.43 -1.03
C ALA A 249 21.86 9.44 0.08
N ILE A 250 20.68 8.89 -0.21
CA ILE A 250 19.59 8.70 0.75
C ILE A 250 19.78 7.41 1.56
N SER A 251 19.18 7.39 2.74
CA SER A 251 19.14 6.22 3.63
C SER A 251 17.74 5.70 3.77
#